data_bb01e26f61ad0cf15d75b048b239ac3f
#
_entry.id   bb01e26f61ad0cf15d75b048b239ac3f
#
_cell.length_a   1.000
_cell.length_b   1.000
_cell.length_c   1.000
_cell.angle_alpha   90.00
_cell.angle_beta   90.00
_cell.angle_gamma   90.00
#
_symmetry.space_group_name_H-M   'P 1'
#
loop_
_entity.id
_entity.type
_entity.pdbx_description
1 polymer ?
#
loop_
_entity_poly.entity_id
_entity_poly.type
_entity_poly.pdbx_seq_one_letter_code
_entity_poly.pdbx_strand_id
1 'polypeptide(L)'
;MGVNNLTGGARGGARKKMFKPEHCSPGENDVDGSCLDDDIVIKVAKAINNMGKTDKKLDMIRLNKSPEDIHGDVCREISKISKCSSEVSWLKIKSLMQALGPAKEEFKASFKPIMPEEWVKNYNEWLSTSEIQDCLKQHMDADDKFYFYGAVPMDFNKCNVSNLCNFDMKTHLNNGKSKIGIVFNTDPSTKSGEHWISMYMDLGKHNSDNYGIYYFDSYGRQPSKEVKELIKKVLEQGIKCNRKLLYFYNDYSYQKANSQCGMYAIHFIKKMLEGLSFKEYLNTKLNDQLMIKLRNQYFVRL
;
A
#
# COMPACT_ATOMS: atom_id res chain seq x y z
N MET A 1 38.67 6.53 38.38
CA MET A 1 38.09 5.24 38.03
C MET A 1 37.24 5.47 36.79
N GLY A 2 37.79 5.09 35.67
CA GLY A 2 37.14 5.28 34.38
C GLY A 2 36.12 4.17 34.12
N VAL A 3 34.95 4.54 33.63
CA VAL A 3 33.95 3.60 33.13
C VAL A 3 33.93 3.71 31.62
N ASN A 4 34.32 2.64 30.96
CA ASN A 4 34.32 2.46 29.51
C ASN A 4 32.88 2.48 28.97
N ASN A 5 32.56 3.48 28.18
CA ASN A 5 31.39 3.51 27.30
C ASN A 5 31.87 3.59 25.86
N LEU A 6 32.24 2.46 25.28
CA LEU A 6 32.63 2.35 23.84
C LEU A 6 32.16 1.02 23.26
N THR A 7 30.87 0.87 22.95
CA THR A 7 30.40 -0.22 22.06
C THR A 7 29.08 0.07 21.32
N GLY A 8 28.38 1.19 21.61
CA GLY A 8 27.09 1.49 20.95
C GLY A 8 27.18 2.18 19.58
N GLY A 9 28.27 2.91 19.30
CA GLY A 9 28.34 3.80 18.15
C GLY A 9 28.39 3.13 16.77
N ALA A 10 29.02 1.94 16.65
CA ALA A 10 29.18 1.27 15.37
C ALA A 10 27.90 0.54 14.89
N ARG A 11 27.11 0.04 15.85
CA ARG A 11 25.85 -0.70 15.55
C ARG A 11 24.73 0.25 15.14
N GLY A 12 24.54 1.33 15.87
CA GLY A 12 23.56 2.36 15.53
C GLY A 12 23.85 3.08 14.22
N GLY A 13 25.15 3.20 13.84
CA GLY A 13 25.55 3.77 12.56
C GLY A 13 25.17 2.91 11.34
N ALA A 14 25.30 1.58 11.43
CA ALA A 14 24.91 0.66 10.36
C ALA A 14 23.39 0.65 10.15
N ARG A 15 22.61 0.63 11.23
CA ARG A 15 21.14 0.70 11.19
C ARG A 15 20.66 1.98 10.52
N LYS A 16 21.07 3.15 10.99
CA LYS A 16 20.70 4.45 10.40
C LYS A 16 21.06 4.59 8.93
N LYS A 17 22.13 3.92 8.47
CA LYS A 17 22.56 3.94 7.07
C LYS A 17 21.63 3.14 6.15
N MET A 18 21.00 2.08 6.65
CA MET A 18 20.14 1.18 5.87
C MET A 18 18.67 1.58 5.91
N PHE A 19 18.25 2.33 6.92
CA PHE A 19 16.88 2.77 7.07
C PHE A 19 16.54 3.95 6.13
N LYS A 20 15.40 3.82 5.46
CA LYS A 20 14.81 4.86 4.61
C LYS A 20 13.30 4.86 4.79
N PRO A 21 12.75 5.80 5.61
CA PRO A 21 11.33 5.83 5.94
C PRO A 21 10.44 5.94 4.71
N GLU A 22 10.94 6.56 3.64
CA GLU A 22 10.23 6.66 2.36
C GLU A 22 9.99 5.30 1.67
N HIS A 23 10.66 4.22 2.12
CA HIS A 23 10.49 2.87 1.60
C HIS A 23 9.47 2.03 2.39
N CYS A 24 9.14 2.43 3.63
CA CYS A 24 8.28 1.65 4.49
C CYS A 24 6.83 1.63 3.99
N SER A 25 6.13 0.52 4.25
CA SER A 25 4.70 0.42 4.00
C SER A 25 3.91 1.39 4.88
N PRO A 26 2.69 1.78 4.50
CA PRO A 26 1.83 2.58 5.36
C PRO A 26 1.56 1.84 6.69
N GLY A 27 1.61 2.57 7.81
CA GLY A 27 1.36 2.00 9.13
C GLY A 27 2.59 1.41 9.82
N GLU A 28 3.66 1.09 9.09
CA GLU A 28 4.93 0.78 9.71
C GLU A 28 5.50 2.05 10.37
N ASN A 29 5.46 2.05 11.69
CA ASN A 29 5.95 3.18 12.47
C ASN A 29 7.48 3.16 12.48
N ASP A 30 8.06 4.23 12.07
CA ASP A 30 9.47 4.54 12.08
C ASP A 30 10.05 4.76 13.52
N VAL A 31 9.43 4.14 14.52
CA VAL A 31 9.76 4.39 15.92
C VAL A 31 11.21 4.03 16.22
N ASP A 32 11.76 3.03 15.52
CA ASP A 32 13.08 2.46 15.81
C ASP A 32 14.12 2.54 14.70
N GLY A 33 13.83 3.28 13.62
CA GLY A 33 14.75 3.43 12.48
C GLY A 33 14.89 2.15 11.65
N SER A 34 13.77 1.44 11.40
CA SER A 34 13.62 0.29 10.52
C SER A 34 12.21 0.25 9.94
N CYS A 35 12.05 -0.32 8.72
CA CYS A 35 10.73 -0.69 8.19
C CYS A 35 10.25 -2.06 8.70
N LEU A 36 11.09 -2.77 9.44
CA LEU A 36 10.81 -4.12 9.93
C LEU A 36 10.34 -4.04 11.38
N ASP A 37 9.24 -4.68 11.69
CA ASP A 37 8.85 -4.90 13.07
C ASP A 37 9.78 -5.92 13.76
N ASP A 38 9.68 -6.01 15.09
CA ASP A 38 10.54 -6.86 15.91
C ASP A 38 10.45 -8.34 15.50
N ASP A 39 9.26 -8.82 15.17
CA ASP A 39 9.04 -10.21 14.78
C ASP A 39 9.70 -10.51 13.42
N ILE A 40 9.61 -9.59 12.48
CA ILE A 40 10.26 -9.71 11.17
C ILE A 40 11.78 -9.64 11.33
N VAL A 41 12.31 -8.74 12.15
CA VAL A 41 13.74 -8.67 12.48
C VAL A 41 14.25 -10.02 12.99
N ILE A 42 13.50 -10.66 13.92
CA ILE A 42 13.86 -11.98 14.46
C ILE A 42 13.81 -13.06 13.37
N LYS A 43 12.79 -13.04 12.49
CA LYS A 43 12.67 -13.98 11.35
C LYS A 43 13.85 -13.84 10.38
N VAL A 44 14.27 -12.61 10.07
CA VAL A 44 15.44 -12.32 9.22
C VAL A 44 16.71 -12.82 9.88
N ALA A 45 16.91 -12.58 11.18
CA ALA A 45 18.08 -13.07 11.93
C ALA A 45 18.16 -14.60 11.92
N LYS A 46 17.02 -15.31 12.11
CA LYS A 46 16.94 -16.77 12.01
C LYS A 46 17.31 -17.27 10.60
N ALA A 47 16.84 -16.56 9.56
CA ALA A 47 17.19 -16.88 8.17
C ALA A 47 18.71 -16.76 7.93
N ILE A 48 19.33 -15.68 8.41
CA ILE A 48 20.79 -15.48 8.32
C ILE A 48 21.53 -16.58 9.08
N ASN A 49 21.10 -16.94 10.28
CA ASN A 49 21.70 -18.05 11.06
C ASN A 49 21.61 -19.38 10.30
N ASN A 50 20.52 -19.64 9.58
CA ASN A 50 20.39 -20.83 8.74
C ASN A 50 21.34 -20.79 7.53
N MET A 51 21.52 -19.62 6.90
CA MET A 51 22.48 -19.43 5.83
C MET A 51 23.91 -19.63 6.33
N GLY A 52 24.26 -19.16 7.53
CA GLY A 52 25.58 -19.30 8.16
C GLY A 52 26.01 -20.75 8.41
N LYS A 53 25.09 -21.73 8.39
CA LYS A 53 25.43 -23.16 8.46
C LYS A 53 26.24 -23.64 7.24
N THR A 54 26.04 -22.98 6.09
CA THR A 54 26.69 -23.32 4.83
C THR A 54 27.65 -22.22 4.34
N ASP A 55 27.38 -20.96 4.66
CA ASP A 55 28.22 -19.82 4.30
C ASP A 55 29.05 -19.37 5.52
N LYS A 56 30.33 -19.74 5.53
CA LYS A 56 31.29 -19.40 6.59
C LYS A 56 31.60 -17.90 6.75
N LYS A 57 31.10 -17.05 5.85
CA LYS A 57 31.25 -15.61 5.96
C LYS A 57 30.29 -14.98 6.98
N LEU A 58 29.21 -15.70 7.30
CA LEU A 58 28.17 -15.23 8.21
C LEU A 58 28.44 -15.75 9.63
N ASP A 59 28.41 -14.81 10.59
CA ASP A 59 28.45 -15.14 12.01
C ASP A 59 27.04 -15.36 12.55
N MET A 60 26.94 -16.20 13.59
CA MET A 60 25.67 -16.46 14.24
C MET A 60 25.17 -15.24 15.03
N ILE A 61 23.96 -14.82 14.74
CA ILE A 61 23.28 -13.75 15.46
C ILE A 61 22.59 -14.33 16.70
N ARG A 62 22.93 -13.80 17.88
CA ARG A 62 22.30 -14.18 19.15
C ARG A 62 20.92 -13.52 19.26
N LEU A 63 19.86 -14.34 19.49
CA LEU A 63 18.47 -13.90 19.53
C LEU A 63 17.99 -13.47 20.95
N ASN A 64 18.86 -13.53 21.96
CA ASN A 64 18.56 -13.13 23.34
C ASN A 64 18.95 -11.68 23.65
N LYS A 65 19.00 -10.84 22.64
CA LYS A 65 19.25 -9.39 22.70
C LYS A 65 17.97 -8.62 22.44
N SER A 66 18.01 -7.29 22.61
CA SER A 66 16.92 -6.43 22.16
C SER A 66 16.72 -6.55 20.64
N PRO A 67 15.50 -6.40 20.12
CA PRO A 67 15.25 -6.38 18.67
C PRO A 67 16.13 -5.38 17.93
N GLU A 68 16.39 -4.23 18.53
CA GLU A 68 17.26 -3.20 17.99
C GLU A 68 18.71 -3.68 17.81
N ASP A 69 19.26 -4.37 18.80
CA ASP A 69 20.60 -4.96 18.74
C ASP A 69 20.65 -6.09 17.68
N ILE A 70 19.59 -6.92 17.63
CA ILE A 70 19.46 -7.99 16.62
C ILE A 70 19.44 -7.38 15.22
N HIS A 71 18.67 -6.30 15.00
CA HIS A 71 18.63 -5.60 13.72
C HIS A 71 20.02 -5.06 13.32
N GLY A 72 20.74 -4.47 14.27
CA GLY A 72 22.13 -4.02 14.05
C GLY A 72 23.07 -5.17 13.63
N ASP A 73 22.90 -6.34 14.27
CA ASP A 73 23.65 -7.56 13.90
C ASP A 73 23.24 -8.05 12.49
N VAL A 74 21.94 -8.04 12.16
CA VAL A 74 21.43 -8.36 10.81
C VAL A 74 22.06 -7.46 9.74
N CYS A 75 22.05 -6.14 9.95
CA CYS A 75 22.66 -5.19 9.02
C CYS A 75 24.15 -5.48 8.78
N ARG A 76 24.87 -5.84 9.84
CA ARG A 76 26.29 -6.18 9.76
C ARG A 76 26.51 -7.46 8.95
N GLU A 77 25.74 -8.51 9.23
CA GLU A 77 25.89 -9.79 8.52
C GLU A 77 25.52 -9.67 7.04
N ILE A 78 24.44 -8.96 6.71
CA ILE A 78 24.05 -8.70 5.32
C ILE A 78 25.15 -7.91 4.59
N SER A 79 25.80 -6.97 5.25
CA SER A 79 26.90 -6.20 4.64
C SER A 79 28.10 -7.05 4.21
N LYS A 80 28.28 -8.26 4.76
CA LYS A 80 29.33 -9.19 4.37
C LYS A 80 29.03 -9.90 3.05
N ILE A 81 27.75 -10.07 2.71
CA ILE A 81 27.30 -10.85 1.54
C ILE A 81 26.70 -10.00 0.43
N SER A 82 26.37 -8.74 0.72
CA SER A 82 25.75 -7.84 -0.25
C SER A 82 26.16 -6.38 -0.01
N LYS A 83 26.27 -5.62 -1.11
CA LYS A 83 26.48 -4.16 -1.09
C LYS A 83 25.15 -3.38 -1.00
N CYS A 84 24.14 -3.93 -0.32
CA CYS A 84 22.84 -3.29 -0.17
C CYS A 84 22.95 -1.94 0.56
N SER A 85 22.22 -0.95 0.07
CA SER A 85 22.21 0.42 0.61
C SER A 85 20.97 0.74 1.43
N SER A 86 19.98 -0.17 1.47
CA SER A 86 18.74 -0.02 2.22
C SER A 86 18.11 -1.39 2.52
N GLU A 87 17.25 -1.46 3.54
CA GLU A 87 16.55 -2.70 3.94
C GLU A 87 15.75 -3.29 2.78
N VAL A 88 15.01 -2.48 2.04
CA VAL A 88 14.24 -2.97 0.89
C VAL A 88 15.12 -3.64 -0.17
N SER A 89 16.39 -3.25 -0.30
CA SER A 89 17.32 -3.87 -1.25
C SER A 89 17.72 -5.29 -0.85
N TRP A 90 17.44 -5.74 0.40
CA TRP A 90 17.63 -7.13 0.82
C TRP A 90 16.72 -8.10 0.05
N LEU A 91 15.61 -7.61 -0.50
CA LEU A 91 14.73 -8.38 -1.41
C LEU A 91 15.46 -8.94 -2.64
N LYS A 92 16.60 -8.35 -3.03
CA LYS A 92 17.45 -8.86 -4.12
C LYS A 92 18.36 -10.01 -3.70
N ILE A 93 18.52 -10.29 -2.41
CA ILE A 93 19.41 -11.34 -1.91
C ILE A 93 18.68 -12.68 -2.00
N LYS A 94 18.88 -13.40 -3.10
CA LYS A 94 18.18 -14.67 -3.38
C LYS A 94 18.31 -15.70 -2.25
N SER A 95 19.51 -15.84 -1.68
CA SER A 95 19.76 -16.75 -0.55
C SER A 95 18.96 -16.37 0.69
N LEU A 96 18.84 -15.07 1.01
CA LEU A 96 18.03 -14.60 2.12
C LEU A 96 16.53 -14.88 1.86
N MET A 97 16.04 -14.54 0.67
CA MET A 97 14.65 -14.77 0.30
C MET A 97 14.27 -16.25 0.33
N GLN A 98 15.21 -17.14 -0.02
CA GLN A 98 15.04 -18.59 0.11
C GLN A 98 15.04 -19.04 1.57
N ALA A 99 15.95 -18.52 2.39
CA ALA A 99 16.08 -18.87 3.80
C ALA A 99 14.90 -18.38 4.66
N LEU A 100 14.25 -17.27 4.28
CA LEU A 100 13.04 -16.76 4.93
C LEU A 100 11.84 -17.71 4.76
N GLY A 101 11.79 -18.49 3.68
CA GLY A 101 10.68 -19.39 3.41
C GLY A 101 9.31 -18.69 3.43
N PRO A 102 8.33 -19.13 4.25
CA PRO A 102 7.01 -18.49 4.36
C PRO A 102 7.06 -17.03 4.85
N ALA A 103 8.01 -16.68 5.71
CA ALA A 103 8.17 -15.31 6.23
C ALA A 103 8.57 -14.29 5.16
N LYS A 104 8.90 -14.74 3.95
CA LYS A 104 9.25 -13.89 2.81
C LYS A 104 8.14 -12.89 2.46
N GLU A 105 6.87 -13.29 2.53
CA GLU A 105 5.75 -12.42 2.16
C GLU A 105 5.51 -11.34 3.23
N GLU A 106 5.65 -11.68 4.51
CA GLU A 106 5.61 -10.71 5.61
C GLU A 106 6.77 -9.70 5.50
N PHE A 107 7.99 -10.19 5.22
CA PHE A 107 9.15 -9.32 5.00
C PHE A 107 8.94 -8.35 3.82
N LYS A 108 8.32 -8.80 2.73
CA LYS A 108 7.97 -7.91 1.61
C LYS A 108 6.93 -6.88 1.98
N ALA A 109 5.94 -7.26 2.80
CA ALA A 109 4.85 -6.39 3.21
C ALA A 109 5.32 -5.22 4.08
N SER A 110 6.50 -5.32 4.72
CA SER A 110 7.11 -4.21 5.46
C SER A 110 7.50 -3.01 4.58
N PHE A 111 7.51 -3.18 3.26
CA PHE A 111 7.91 -2.14 2.32
C PHE A 111 6.77 -1.75 1.38
N LYS A 112 6.80 -0.52 0.87
CA LYS A 112 5.96 -0.14 -0.27
C LYS A 112 6.16 -1.10 -1.44
N PRO A 113 5.17 -1.25 -2.34
CA PRO A 113 5.30 -2.13 -3.49
C PRO A 113 6.53 -1.79 -4.33
N ILE A 114 7.15 -2.83 -4.88
CA ILE A 114 8.30 -2.65 -5.76
C ILE A 114 7.81 -2.12 -7.10
N MET A 115 8.48 -1.07 -7.58
CA MET A 115 8.25 -0.52 -8.91
C MET A 115 8.63 -1.56 -9.97
N PRO A 116 7.74 -1.89 -10.92
CA PRO A 116 8.08 -2.75 -12.06
C PRO A 116 9.28 -2.20 -12.86
N GLU A 117 10.13 -3.09 -13.35
CA GLU A 117 11.32 -2.68 -14.11
C GLU A 117 10.97 -1.94 -15.41
N GLU A 118 9.82 -2.26 -16.01
CA GLU A 118 9.31 -1.64 -17.22
C GLU A 118 9.09 -0.13 -17.01
N TRP A 119 8.65 0.28 -15.82
CA TRP A 119 8.41 1.71 -15.51
C TRP A 119 9.70 2.51 -15.46
N VAL A 120 10.83 1.87 -15.15
CA VAL A 120 12.14 2.55 -15.17
C VAL A 120 12.51 3.02 -16.57
N LYS A 121 12.07 2.27 -17.60
CA LYS A 121 12.30 2.60 -19.00
C LYS A 121 11.21 3.50 -19.58
N ASN A 122 9.98 3.35 -19.07
CA ASN A 122 8.83 4.10 -19.55
C ASN A 122 7.87 4.44 -18.37
N TYR A 123 7.98 5.65 -17.84
CA TYR A 123 7.07 6.15 -16.78
C TYR A 123 5.62 6.34 -17.25
N ASN A 124 5.34 6.13 -18.52
CA ASN A 124 3.98 6.18 -19.08
C ASN A 124 3.33 4.80 -19.21
N GLU A 125 3.96 3.74 -18.66
CA GLU A 125 3.31 2.43 -18.57
C GLU A 125 2.04 2.49 -17.72
N TRP A 126 1.03 1.76 -18.14
CA TRP A 126 -0.21 1.63 -17.40
C TRP A 126 0.01 0.80 -16.14
N LEU A 127 -0.71 1.15 -15.09
CA LEU A 127 -0.77 0.29 -13.91
C LEU A 127 -1.67 -0.90 -14.22
N SER A 128 -1.19 -2.08 -13.86
CA SER A 128 -1.99 -3.30 -13.84
C SER A 128 -2.85 -3.39 -12.57
N THR A 129 -3.73 -4.37 -12.54
CA THR A 129 -4.50 -4.74 -11.34
C THR A 129 -3.60 -4.98 -10.13
N SER A 130 -2.43 -5.64 -10.34
CA SER A 130 -1.50 -6.01 -9.26
C SER A 130 -0.92 -4.78 -8.58
N GLU A 131 -0.37 -3.83 -9.33
CA GLU A 131 0.26 -2.63 -8.74
C GLU A 131 -0.76 -1.80 -7.95
N ILE A 132 -1.99 -1.67 -8.47
CA ILE A 132 -3.07 -0.96 -7.75
C ILE A 132 -3.42 -1.70 -6.46
N GLN A 133 -3.56 -3.03 -6.51
CA GLN A 133 -3.90 -3.84 -5.36
C GLN A 133 -2.78 -3.82 -4.31
N ASP A 134 -1.54 -4.00 -4.72
CA ASP A 134 -0.39 -4.03 -3.80
C ASP A 134 -0.22 -2.69 -3.09
N CYS A 135 -0.47 -1.58 -3.80
CA CYS A 135 -0.38 -0.25 -3.21
C CYS A 135 -1.51 0.04 -2.20
N LEU A 136 -2.77 -0.32 -2.53
CA LEU A 136 -3.92 0.06 -1.70
C LEU A 136 -4.22 -0.95 -0.58
N LYS A 137 -3.88 -2.23 -0.73
CA LYS A 137 -4.08 -3.24 0.32
C LYS A 137 -3.29 -2.92 1.59
N GLN A 138 -2.07 -2.41 1.47
CA GLN A 138 -1.25 -2.04 2.62
C GLN A 138 -1.91 -1.00 3.53
N HIS A 139 -2.83 -0.20 3.00
CA HIS A 139 -3.60 0.73 3.81
C HIS A 139 -4.69 0.06 4.66
N MET A 140 -5.05 -1.20 4.38
CA MET A 140 -5.97 -1.96 5.25
C MET A 140 -5.30 -2.38 6.56
N ASP A 141 -3.99 -2.59 6.54
CA ASP A 141 -3.19 -2.92 7.73
C ASP A 141 -2.90 -1.66 8.55
N ALA A 142 -2.78 -0.52 7.88
CA ALA A 142 -2.53 0.79 8.50
C ALA A 142 -3.78 1.47 9.09
N ASP A 143 -4.97 1.15 8.62
CA ASP A 143 -6.25 1.73 9.07
C ASP A 143 -7.30 0.63 9.25
N ASP A 144 -7.54 0.23 10.48
CA ASP A 144 -8.51 -0.81 10.85
C ASP A 144 -9.95 -0.51 10.36
N LYS A 145 -10.26 0.75 10.07
CA LYS A 145 -11.57 1.14 9.55
C LYS A 145 -11.67 1.00 8.04
N PHE A 146 -10.54 0.85 7.36
CA PHE A 146 -10.51 0.78 5.90
C PHE A 146 -10.69 -0.65 5.40
N TYR A 147 -11.43 -0.77 4.28
CA TYR A 147 -11.55 -1.99 3.50
C TYR A 147 -11.41 -1.68 2.02
N PHE A 148 -10.51 -2.34 1.34
CA PHE A 148 -10.29 -2.21 -0.08
C PHE A 148 -10.85 -3.43 -0.81
N TYR A 149 -11.85 -3.24 -1.66
CA TYR A 149 -12.45 -4.31 -2.45
C TYR A 149 -11.54 -4.83 -3.56
N GLY A 150 -10.51 -4.09 -3.91
CA GLY A 150 -9.58 -4.40 -4.98
C GLY A 150 -9.76 -3.52 -6.21
N ALA A 151 -8.93 -3.81 -7.21
CA ALA A 151 -9.10 -3.30 -8.56
C ALA A 151 -9.93 -4.34 -9.34
N VAL A 152 -11.20 -4.00 -9.64
CA VAL A 152 -12.20 -4.92 -10.17
C VAL A 152 -12.65 -4.51 -11.57
N PRO A 153 -13.01 -5.46 -12.45
CA PRO A 153 -13.54 -5.15 -13.78
C PRO A 153 -14.97 -4.64 -13.70
N MET A 154 -15.49 -4.05 -14.78
CA MET A 154 -16.82 -3.41 -14.78
C MET A 154 -17.98 -4.39 -14.57
N ASP A 155 -17.79 -5.67 -14.86
CA ASP A 155 -18.78 -6.72 -14.58
C ASP A 155 -18.68 -7.28 -13.13
N PHE A 156 -18.22 -6.45 -12.19
CA PHE A 156 -18.05 -6.75 -10.75
C PHE A 156 -19.35 -7.17 -10.04
N ASN A 157 -20.51 -6.90 -10.62
CA ASN A 157 -21.81 -7.34 -10.11
C ASN A 157 -22.04 -8.84 -10.26
N LYS A 158 -21.19 -9.55 -11.02
CA LYS A 158 -21.19 -11.00 -11.11
C LYS A 158 -20.36 -11.60 -9.98
N CYS A 159 -20.96 -12.44 -9.13
CA CYS A 159 -20.30 -12.98 -7.93
C CYS A 159 -19.16 -13.98 -8.22
N ASN A 160 -19.08 -14.52 -9.42
CA ASN A 160 -17.93 -15.27 -9.89
C ASN A 160 -16.75 -14.40 -10.36
N VAL A 161 -16.96 -13.08 -10.49
CA VAL A 161 -15.94 -12.11 -10.90
C VAL A 161 -15.39 -11.34 -9.72
N SER A 162 -16.26 -10.88 -8.81
CA SER A 162 -15.86 -10.09 -7.66
C SER A 162 -16.80 -10.27 -6.47
N ASN A 163 -16.24 -10.27 -5.25
CA ASN A 163 -17.03 -10.28 -4.02
C ASN A 163 -17.84 -8.97 -3.80
N LEU A 164 -17.60 -7.93 -4.59
CA LEU A 164 -18.35 -6.68 -4.54
C LEU A 164 -19.84 -6.88 -4.88
N CYS A 165 -20.19 -7.92 -5.62
CA CYS A 165 -21.57 -8.31 -5.88
C CYS A 165 -22.39 -8.47 -4.57
N ASN A 166 -21.73 -8.94 -3.50
CA ASN A 166 -22.30 -9.20 -2.18
C ASN A 166 -22.14 -8.01 -1.22
N PHE A 167 -21.86 -6.79 -1.72
CA PHE A 167 -21.71 -5.64 -0.84
C PHE A 167 -22.87 -5.53 0.15
N ASP A 168 -22.54 -5.53 1.44
CA ASP A 168 -23.47 -5.34 2.54
C ASP A 168 -22.91 -4.37 3.58
N MET A 169 -23.51 -3.19 3.67
CA MET A 169 -23.08 -2.11 4.56
C MET A 169 -23.12 -2.52 6.03
N LYS A 170 -24.17 -3.26 6.45
CA LYS A 170 -24.32 -3.66 7.85
C LYS A 170 -23.19 -4.60 8.28
N THR A 171 -22.81 -5.54 7.41
CA THR A 171 -21.68 -6.43 7.65
C THR A 171 -20.38 -5.65 7.78
N HIS A 172 -20.11 -4.68 6.91
CA HIS A 172 -18.91 -3.85 7.03
C HIS A 172 -18.88 -3.07 8.35
N LEU A 173 -19.96 -2.40 8.70
CA LEU A 173 -20.04 -1.62 9.95
C LEU A 173 -19.92 -2.50 11.21
N ASN A 174 -20.49 -3.70 11.20
CA ASN A 174 -20.36 -4.66 12.29
C ASN A 174 -18.91 -5.16 12.47
N ASN A 175 -18.15 -5.22 11.38
CA ASN A 175 -16.73 -5.57 11.38
C ASN A 175 -15.80 -4.36 11.59
N GLY A 176 -16.33 -3.21 12.00
CA GLY A 176 -15.57 -1.98 12.23
C GLY A 176 -15.13 -1.25 10.96
N LYS A 177 -15.47 -1.76 9.77
CA LYS A 177 -15.07 -1.18 8.48
C LYS A 177 -16.04 -0.09 8.04
N SER A 178 -15.64 1.15 8.19
CA SER A 178 -16.45 2.32 7.83
C SER A 178 -15.92 3.08 6.61
N LYS A 179 -14.69 2.83 6.20
CA LYS A 179 -14.07 3.43 5.02
C LYS A 179 -13.88 2.36 3.95
N ILE A 180 -14.43 2.58 2.77
CA ILE A 180 -14.40 1.59 1.68
C ILE A 180 -13.75 2.21 0.46
N GLY A 181 -12.74 1.52 -0.09
CA GLY A 181 -12.09 1.88 -1.35
C GLY A 181 -12.38 0.84 -2.44
N ILE A 182 -12.62 1.30 -3.66
CA ILE A 182 -12.81 0.46 -4.83
C ILE A 182 -12.13 1.14 -6.02
N VAL A 183 -11.39 0.37 -6.82
CA VAL A 183 -10.92 0.82 -8.14
C VAL A 183 -11.61 -0.04 -9.19
N PHE A 184 -12.16 0.57 -10.23
CA PHE A 184 -12.82 -0.15 -11.31
C PHE A 184 -12.03 -0.01 -12.59
N ASN A 185 -11.86 -1.10 -13.32
CA ASN A 185 -11.54 -1.03 -14.74
C ASN A 185 -12.83 -0.79 -15.53
N THR A 186 -12.80 0.08 -16.53
CA THR A 186 -13.99 0.37 -17.36
C THR A 186 -14.37 -0.77 -18.28
N ASP A 187 -13.48 -1.73 -18.50
CA ASP A 187 -13.74 -2.94 -19.25
C ASP A 187 -14.22 -4.11 -18.36
N PRO A 188 -15.01 -5.03 -18.90
CA PRO A 188 -15.39 -6.26 -18.21
C PRO A 188 -14.21 -7.23 -18.12
N SER A 189 -14.33 -8.27 -17.26
CA SER A 189 -13.30 -9.28 -16.99
C SER A 189 -12.82 -10.08 -18.22
N THR A 190 -13.56 -10.02 -19.33
CA THR A 190 -13.23 -10.68 -20.60
C THR A 190 -12.37 -9.84 -21.54
N LYS A 191 -11.99 -8.63 -21.14
CA LYS A 191 -11.15 -7.71 -21.91
C LYS A 191 -9.87 -7.34 -21.14
N SER A 192 -8.91 -6.76 -21.87
CA SER A 192 -7.59 -6.40 -21.34
C SER A 192 -7.60 -5.22 -20.36
N GLY A 193 -8.66 -4.42 -20.37
CA GLY A 193 -8.77 -3.20 -19.58
C GLY A 193 -8.40 -1.94 -20.38
N GLU A 194 -9.15 -0.86 -20.16
CA GLU A 194 -8.99 0.40 -20.88
C GLU A 194 -8.70 1.60 -19.97
N HIS A 195 -9.39 1.69 -18.83
CA HIS A 195 -9.29 2.86 -17.97
C HIS A 195 -9.60 2.53 -16.51
N TRP A 196 -8.90 3.19 -15.58
CA TRP A 196 -9.10 3.05 -14.14
C TRP A 196 -9.85 4.25 -13.57
N ILE A 197 -10.91 3.96 -12.82
CA ILE A 197 -11.72 4.92 -12.06
C ILE A 197 -11.81 4.45 -10.62
N SER A 198 -12.18 5.33 -9.71
CA SER A 198 -12.16 5.00 -8.28
C SER A 198 -13.40 5.50 -7.54
N MET A 199 -13.72 4.80 -6.47
CA MET A 199 -14.77 5.18 -5.53
C MET A 199 -14.23 5.05 -4.11
N TYR A 200 -14.51 6.05 -3.29
CA TYR A 200 -14.30 6.02 -1.85
C TYR A 200 -15.63 6.25 -1.15
N MET A 201 -15.88 5.51 -0.08
CA MET A 201 -17.07 5.68 0.75
C MET A 201 -16.65 5.83 2.20
N ASP A 202 -17.10 6.87 2.86
CA ASP A 202 -17.09 6.97 4.32
C ASP A 202 -18.51 6.70 4.83
N LEU A 203 -18.65 5.56 5.49
CA LEU A 203 -19.89 5.05 6.07
C LEU A 203 -19.95 5.34 7.58
N GLY A 204 -19.02 6.12 8.12
CA GLY A 204 -18.85 6.40 9.55
C GLY A 204 -20.00 7.19 10.18
N LYS A 205 -19.70 8.02 11.15
CA LYS A 205 -20.69 8.91 11.78
C LYS A 205 -20.75 10.24 11.01
N HIS A 206 -21.90 10.89 11.05
CA HIS A 206 -22.25 12.14 10.34
C HIS A 206 -21.26 13.33 10.49
N ASN A 207 -20.24 13.21 11.33
CA ASN A 207 -19.35 14.31 11.70
C ASN A 207 -17.98 14.23 11.00
N SER A 208 -17.78 13.33 10.02
CA SER A 208 -16.59 13.36 9.20
C SER A 208 -16.80 14.24 7.97
N ASP A 209 -15.80 15.01 7.58
CA ASP A 209 -15.85 15.87 6.38
C ASP A 209 -16.00 15.06 5.07
N ASN A 210 -15.76 13.74 5.16
CA ASN A 210 -15.83 12.79 4.05
C ASN A 210 -17.00 11.79 4.17
N TYR A 211 -18.03 12.06 4.97
CA TYR A 211 -19.19 11.20 5.10
C TYR A 211 -20.01 11.17 3.80
N GLY A 212 -20.02 10.01 3.12
CA GLY A 212 -20.72 9.87 1.85
C GLY A 212 -20.05 8.92 0.87
N ILE A 213 -20.46 9.00 -0.37
CA ILE A 213 -19.97 8.23 -1.51
C ILE A 213 -19.34 9.19 -2.49
N TYR A 214 -18.07 8.96 -2.84
CA TYR A 214 -17.28 9.82 -3.71
C TYR A 214 -16.73 9.01 -4.88
N TYR A 215 -17.18 9.34 -6.07
CA TYR A 215 -16.69 8.77 -7.32
C TYR A 215 -15.71 9.74 -7.99
N PHE A 216 -14.60 9.21 -8.46
CA PHE A 216 -13.59 9.98 -9.15
C PHE A 216 -13.15 9.30 -10.44
N ASP A 217 -13.29 10.00 -11.55
CA ASP A 217 -12.74 9.68 -12.86
C ASP A 217 -11.77 10.80 -13.29
N SER A 218 -10.52 10.48 -13.53
CA SER A 218 -9.52 11.46 -13.96
C SER A 218 -9.87 12.22 -15.26
N TYR A 219 -10.73 11.64 -16.09
CA TYR A 219 -11.30 12.31 -17.27
C TYR A 219 -12.60 13.10 -16.99
N GLY A 220 -13.12 13.08 -15.78
CA GLY A 220 -14.36 13.77 -15.41
C GLY A 220 -15.62 13.15 -16.00
N ARG A 221 -15.59 11.87 -16.37
CA ARG A 221 -16.75 11.17 -16.91
C ARG A 221 -17.70 10.73 -15.79
N GLN A 222 -18.98 10.72 -16.09
CA GLN A 222 -19.97 10.17 -15.16
C GLN A 222 -19.81 8.65 -15.00
N PRO A 223 -20.21 8.09 -13.83
CA PRO A 223 -20.18 6.66 -13.61
C PRO A 223 -21.06 5.90 -14.61
N SER A 224 -20.60 4.68 -14.96
CA SER A 224 -21.34 3.74 -15.79
C SER A 224 -22.66 3.33 -15.12
N LYS A 225 -23.48 2.58 -15.87
CA LYS A 225 -24.73 2.02 -15.36
C LYS A 225 -24.47 1.13 -14.13
N GLU A 226 -23.49 0.24 -14.21
CA GLU A 226 -23.14 -0.72 -13.17
C GLU A 226 -22.71 -0.01 -11.87
N VAL A 227 -21.89 1.02 -12.00
CA VAL A 227 -21.45 1.83 -10.86
C VAL A 227 -22.61 2.64 -10.27
N LYS A 228 -23.51 3.20 -11.10
CA LYS A 228 -24.73 3.88 -10.63
C LYS A 228 -25.67 2.93 -9.87
N GLU A 229 -25.81 1.69 -10.32
CA GLU A 229 -26.58 0.66 -9.62
C GLU A 229 -25.97 0.31 -8.25
N LEU A 230 -24.63 0.20 -8.17
CA LEU A 230 -23.95 0.01 -6.90
C LEU A 230 -24.18 1.20 -5.96
N ILE A 231 -24.02 2.43 -6.43
CA ILE A 231 -24.26 3.65 -5.64
C ILE A 231 -25.70 3.64 -5.09
N LYS A 232 -26.68 3.35 -5.93
CA LYS A 232 -28.10 3.25 -5.52
C LYS A 232 -28.26 2.20 -4.42
N LYS A 233 -27.69 1.00 -4.60
CA LYS A 233 -27.73 -0.08 -3.58
C LYS A 233 -27.14 0.39 -2.25
N VAL A 234 -25.99 1.09 -2.27
CA VAL A 234 -25.33 1.61 -1.07
C VAL A 234 -26.18 2.67 -0.38
N LEU A 235 -26.80 3.60 -1.13
CA LEU A 235 -27.70 4.62 -0.57
C LEU A 235 -28.94 4.00 0.09
N GLU A 236 -29.56 2.99 -0.54
CA GLU A 236 -30.70 2.26 0.02
C GLU A 236 -30.33 1.49 1.30
N GLN A 237 -29.15 0.86 1.33
CA GLN A 237 -28.62 0.21 2.54
C GLN A 237 -28.28 1.24 3.62
N GLY A 238 -27.80 2.42 3.26
CA GLY A 238 -27.56 3.52 4.16
C GLY A 238 -28.82 3.90 4.93
N ILE A 239 -29.94 4.08 4.25
CA ILE A 239 -31.25 4.37 4.87
C ILE A 239 -31.60 3.29 5.89
N LYS A 240 -31.48 2.00 5.52
CA LYS A 240 -31.77 0.86 6.43
C LYS A 240 -30.81 0.80 7.64
N CYS A 241 -29.63 1.33 7.53
CA CYS A 241 -28.64 1.43 8.61
C CYS A 241 -28.74 2.77 9.38
N ASN A 242 -29.78 3.56 9.16
CA ASN A 242 -29.94 4.90 9.72
C ASN A 242 -28.77 5.84 9.37
N ARG A 243 -28.34 5.80 8.11
CA ARG A 243 -27.24 6.56 7.52
C ARG A 243 -27.73 7.32 6.29
N LYS A 244 -27.81 8.64 6.36
CA LYS A 244 -28.20 9.48 5.21
C LYS A 244 -26.94 9.86 4.44
N LEU A 245 -26.46 8.94 3.58
CA LEU A 245 -25.27 9.18 2.76
C LEU A 245 -25.56 10.20 1.64
N LEU A 246 -24.57 11.00 1.31
CA LEU A 246 -24.54 11.86 0.14
C LEU A 246 -23.66 11.23 -0.94
N TYR A 247 -23.92 11.59 -2.20
CA TYR A 247 -23.16 11.11 -3.34
C TYR A 247 -22.61 12.29 -4.13
N PHE A 248 -21.32 12.23 -4.48
CA PHE A 248 -20.61 13.22 -5.24
C PHE A 248 -19.75 12.56 -6.32
N TYR A 249 -19.51 13.28 -7.41
CA TYR A 249 -18.56 12.91 -8.45
C TYR A 249 -17.90 14.17 -9.03
N ASN A 250 -16.71 14.00 -9.67
CA ASN A 250 -16.08 15.09 -10.41
C ASN A 250 -16.58 15.11 -11.86
N ASP A 251 -16.70 16.31 -12.42
CA ASP A 251 -17.09 16.57 -13.80
C ASP A 251 -16.00 17.29 -14.62
N TYR A 252 -14.83 17.46 -14.01
CA TYR A 252 -13.67 18.10 -14.63
C TYR A 252 -12.58 17.09 -14.98
N SER A 253 -11.98 17.24 -16.18
CA SER A 253 -10.89 16.38 -16.67
C SER A 253 -9.53 16.90 -16.20
N TYR A 254 -8.90 16.16 -15.29
CA TYR A 254 -7.54 16.43 -14.80
C TYR A 254 -6.47 15.72 -15.64
N GLN A 255 -6.74 14.52 -16.10
CA GLN A 255 -5.87 13.74 -16.96
C GLN A 255 -5.94 14.24 -18.41
N LYS A 256 -4.79 14.43 -19.03
CA LYS A 256 -4.66 14.81 -20.45
C LYS A 256 -3.97 13.73 -21.28
N ALA A 257 -3.03 12.98 -20.67
CA ALA A 257 -2.41 11.80 -21.27
C ALA A 257 -3.26 10.54 -21.02
N ASN A 258 -2.92 9.43 -21.68
CA ASN A 258 -3.70 8.19 -21.63
C ASN A 258 -3.17 7.13 -20.64
N SER A 259 -2.17 7.44 -19.80
CA SER A 259 -1.45 6.39 -19.05
C SER A 259 -1.48 6.54 -17.53
N GLN A 260 -1.99 7.66 -16.98
CA GLN A 260 -1.89 7.92 -15.54
C GLN A 260 -3.16 7.62 -14.72
N CYS A 261 -4.22 7.08 -15.34
CA CYS A 261 -5.51 6.84 -14.67
C CYS A 261 -5.39 5.98 -13.40
N GLY A 262 -4.56 4.93 -13.41
CA GLY A 262 -4.30 4.10 -12.23
C GLY A 262 -3.65 4.89 -11.09
N MET A 263 -2.72 5.80 -11.40
CA MET A 263 -2.10 6.67 -10.40
C MET A 263 -3.11 7.67 -9.82
N TYR A 264 -3.98 8.25 -10.66
CA TYR A 264 -5.07 9.10 -10.17
C TYR A 264 -6.01 8.33 -9.24
N ALA A 265 -6.37 7.09 -9.59
CA ALA A 265 -7.24 6.26 -8.76
C ALA A 265 -6.62 5.95 -7.39
N ILE A 266 -5.35 5.56 -7.35
CA ILE A 266 -4.61 5.34 -6.09
C ILE A 266 -4.53 6.65 -5.30
N HIS A 267 -4.11 7.74 -5.94
CA HIS A 267 -3.92 9.03 -5.27
C HIS A 267 -5.21 9.55 -4.64
N PHE A 268 -6.33 9.44 -5.34
CA PHE A 268 -7.63 9.80 -4.82
C PHE A 268 -7.95 9.04 -3.52
N ILE A 269 -7.93 7.71 -3.55
CA ILE A 269 -8.26 6.88 -2.38
C ILE A 269 -7.33 7.21 -1.21
N LYS A 270 -6.01 7.35 -1.46
CA LYS A 270 -5.04 7.70 -0.41
C LYS A 270 -5.34 9.05 0.22
N LYS A 271 -5.67 10.07 -0.56
CA LYS A 271 -5.97 11.42 -0.04
C LYS A 271 -7.28 11.45 0.77
N MET A 272 -8.27 10.67 0.35
CA MET A 272 -9.49 10.50 1.14
C MET A 272 -9.21 9.78 2.47
N LEU A 273 -8.33 8.78 2.49
CA LEU A 273 -7.89 8.10 3.72
C LEU A 273 -7.10 9.01 4.65
N GLU A 274 -6.28 9.90 4.12
CA GLU A 274 -5.54 10.92 4.87
C GLU A 274 -6.46 12.01 5.45
N GLY A 275 -7.78 11.97 5.15
CA GLY A 275 -8.80 12.88 5.68
C GLY A 275 -9.03 14.13 4.85
N LEU A 276 -8.42 14.24 3.66
CA LEU A 276 -8.70 15.37 2.76
C LEU A 276 -10.16 15.29 2.27
N SER A 277 -10.91 16.38 2.37
CA SER A 277 -12.27 16.40 1.85
C SER A 277 -12.28 16.31 0.31
N PHE A 278 -13.34 15.75 -0.25
CA PHE A 278 -13.49 15.63 -1.71
C PHE A 278 -13.35 16.98 -2.43
N LYS A 279 -13.95 18.04 -1.86
CA LYS A 279 -13.84 19.39 -2.39
C LYS A 279 -12.40 19.91 -2.37
N GLU A 280 -11.67 19.70 -1.29
CA GLU A 280 -10.26 20.09 -1.20
C GLU A 280 -9.44 19.30 -2.19
N TYR A 281 -9.67 17.98 -2.31
CA TYR A 281 -8.99 17.14 -3.29
C TYR A 281 -9.17 17.67 -4.72
N LEU A 282 -10.38 18.01 -5.13
CA LEU A 282 -10.66 18.55 -6.46
C LEU A 282 -10.02 19.93 -6.70
N ASN A 283 -9.76 20.70 -5.64
CA ASN A 283 -9.06 21.99 -5.71
C ASN A 283 -7.54 21.87 -5.69
N THR A 284 -6.97 20.67 -5.51
CA THR A 284 -5.53 20.48 -5.62
C THR A 284 -5.07 20.59 -7.08
N LYS A 285 -3.80 20.92 -7.29
CA LYS A 285 -3.22 21.04 -8.64
C LYS A 285 -2.95 19.67 -9.27
N LEU A 286 -4.01 18.88 -9.45
CA LEU A 286 -3.93 17.56 -10.09
C LEU A 286 -3.53 17.70 -11.57
N ASN A 287 -2.53 16.94 -11.99
CA ASN A 287 -2.10 16.82 -13.37
C ASN A 287 -1.22 15.58 -13.58
N ASP A 288 -0.98 15.20 -14.84
CA ASP A 288 -0.22 14.00 -15.19
C ASP A 288 1.23 14.06 -14.69
N GLN A 289 1.86 15.24 -14.64
CA GLN A 289 3.23 15.39 -14.11
C GLN A 289 3.32 15.09 -12.62
N LEU A 290 2.30 15.47 -11.86
CA LEU A 290 2.19 15.10 -10.46
C LEU A 290 2.06 13.57 -10.33
N MET A 291 1.20 12.93 -11.11
CA MET A 291 0.99 11.48 -11.08
C MET A 291 2.28 10.70 -11.40
N ILE A 292 3.05 11.15 -12.38
CA ILE A 292 4.37 10.59 -12.70
C ILE A 292 5.32 10.67 -11.48
N LYS A 293 5.38 11.82 -10.81
CA LYS A 293 6.21 12.00 -9.61
C LYS A 293 5.76 11.10 -8.45
N LEU A 294 4.46 10.91 -8.29
CA LEU A 294 3.88 10.09 -7.22
C LEU A 294 4.20 8.60 -7.37
N ARG A 295 4.55 8.10 -8.57
CA ARG A 295 5.04 6.73 -8.74
C ARG A 295 6.25 6.45 -7.83
N ASN A 296 7.20 7.40 -7.75
CA ASN A 296 8.38 7.26 -6.89
C ASN A 296 8.08 7.43 -5.39
N GLN A 297 6.89 7.91 -5.02
CA GLN A 297 6.46 8.02 -3.63
C GLN A 297 5.64 6.82 -3.16
N TYR A 298 4.88 6.21 -4.08
CA TYR A 298 3.99 5.10 -3.76
C TYR A 298 4.62 3.74 -4.02
N PHE A 299 5.67 3.69 -4.80
CA PHE A 299 6.42 2.49 -5.13
C PHE A 299 7.90 2.69 -4.84
N VAL A 300 8.59 1.61 -4.51
CA VAL A 300 10.03 1.62 -4.24
C VAL A 300 10.79 1.07 -5.43
N ARG A 301 11.82 1.80 -5.85
CA ARG A 301 12.77 1.32 -6.85
C ARG A 301 13.88 0.52 -6.16
N LEU A 302 14.08 -0.73 -6.59
CA LEU A 302 15.19 -1.58 -6.15
C LEU A 302 16.47 -1.33 -6.95
#